data_b7eb1836f0460ae6a68e1787f16ae218
#
_entry.id   b7eb1836f0460ae6a68e1787f16ae218
#
_cell.length_a   1.000
_cell.length_b   1.000
_cell.length_c   1.000
_cell.angle_alpha   90.00
_cell.angle_beta   90.00
_cell.angle_gamma   90.00
#
_symmetry.space_group_name_H-M   'P 1'
#
loop_
_entity.id
_entity.type
_entity.pdbx_description
1 polymer ?
#
loop_
_entity_poly.entity_id
_entity_poly.type
_entity_poly.pdbx_seq_one_letter_code
_entity_poly.pdbx_strand_id
1 'polypeptide(L)'
;MKRTLAMLLTLCMLLSLPVFAGAEQVKSVSIYTCYVENEALQMFEQFTKDTGIKVNYVRLGAGEIVTRLEAEAQNPQASIFMGGSVDTHTSAMNKGLLDHYVSPELGVVDERWKDPNEVWTPVSMIVTAFASNTDYLAEKGIEAPTSWAELLNPELKGDVCMAHPGTSGAAYTAFSGMLQTFGVEEGFEYMKKLDGNIAQYTKAGAAPYRMAGLGEIGVAIGYDLDAQATILEGYPLVITYPSEGTGYEVTCVSMVKGGPANEVDAAHAFIDWMLSDTCQEMATNQFYRYPISKNVAVNPAMIPMDQLNLIDYDFIWSGEHKVEFVERFEREVRTRDNVIK
;
A
#
# COMPACT_ATOMS: atom_id res chain seq x y z
N MET A 1 6.87 56.75 58.37
CA MET A 1 7.63 55.63 58.03
C MET A 1 6.83 54.32 57.70
N LYS A 2 5.68 54.02 58.30
CA LYS A 2 4.90 52.80 58.06
C LYS A 2 4.08 52.81 56.73
N ARG A 3 3.72 53.97 56.16
CA ARG A 3 2.94 54.10 54.92
C ARG A 3 3.79 54.06 53.62
N THR A 4 5.07 54.43 53.68
CA THR A 4 6.02 54.38 52.57
C THR A 4 6.57 52.97 52.33
N LEU A 5 6.62 52.19 53.42
CA LEU A 5 7.09 50.77 53.26
C LEU A 5 6.04 49.86 52.63
N ALA A 6 4.73 50.15 52.81
CA ALA A 6 3.63 49.39 52.19
C ALA A 6 3.54 49.65 50.68
N MET A 7 3.86 50.86 50.20
CA MET A 7 3.84 51.19 48.74
C MET A 7 5.01 50.59 47.99
N LEU A 8 6.17 50.39 48.61
CA LEU A 8 7.30 49.70 47.94
C LEU A 8 7.10 48.19 47.83
N LEU A 9 6.42 47.55 48.77
CA LEU A 9 6.08 46.12 48.69
C LEU A 9 5.00 45.80 47.65
N THR A 10 4.07 46.72 47.38
CA THR A 10 3.03 46.56 46.37
C THR A 10 3.58 46.77 44.95
N LEU A 11 4.64 47.57 44.77
CA LEU A 11 5.28 47.79 43.47
C LEU A 11 6.19 46.65 43.05
N CYS A 12 6.78 45.91 44.02
CA CYS A 12 7.60 44.71 43.70
C CYS A 12 6.75 43.46 43.36
N MET A 13 5.46 43.39 43.74
CA MET A 13 4.59 42.27 43.38
C MET A 13 3.97 42.38 41.97
N LEU A 14 4.06 43.54 41.33
CA LEU A 14 3.54 43.76 39.96
C LEU A 14 4.57 43.43 38.85
N LEU A 15 5.80 43.11 39.21
CA LEU A 15 6.89 42.81 38.23
C LEU A 15 7.25 41.34 38.11
N SER A 16 6.57 40.43 38.81
CA SER A 16 6.74 38.99 38.66
C SER A 16 5.50 38.35 38.00
N LEU A 17 5.12 38.87 36.84
CA LEU A 17 4.35 38.04 35.91
C LEU A 17 5.34 36.98 35.37
N PRO A 18 5.07 35.70 35.62
CA PRO A 18 5.84 34.68 34.91
C PRO A 18 5.57 34.93 33.42
N VAL A 19 6.61 35.28 32.69
CA VAL A 19 6.63 35.08 31.25
C VAL A 19 6.50 33.58 31.10
N PHE A 20 5.27 33.10 30.95
CA PHE A 20 5.06 31.79 30.30
C PHE A 20 5.66 31.98 28.90
N ALA A 21 6.91 31.67 28.76
CA ALA A 21 7.45 31.26 27.46
C ALA A 21 6.51 30.13 27.02
N GLY A 22 5.61 30.46 26.10
CA GLY A 22 4.73 29.47 25.50
C GLY A 22 5.64 28.38 25.06
N ALA A 23 5.56 27.19 25.65
CA ALA A 23 6.21 26.03 25.12
C ALA A 23 5.71 25.95 23.67
N GLU A 24 6.62 26.09 22.72
CA GLU A 24 6.31 25.96 21.30
C GLU A 24 5.59 24.64 21.16
N GLN A 25 4.31 24.69 20.83
CA GLN A 25 3.49 23.47 20.75
C GLN A 25 4.09 22.62 19.64
N VAL A 26 4.71 21.51 20.00
CA VAL A 26 5.33 20.61 19.03
C VAL A 26 4.27 20.23 18.03
N LYS A 27 4.46 20.62 16.78
CA LYS A 27 3.55 20.26 15.71
C LYS A 27 3.45 18.73 15.61
N SER A 28 2.24 18.21 15.43
CA SER A 28 2.01 16.78 15.22
C SER A 28 0.98 16.58 14.12
N VAL A 29 0.98 15.38 13.55
CA VAL A 29 -0.02 14.91 12.58
C VAL A 29 -0.53 13.54 13.00
N SER A 30 -1.84 13.33 12.91
CA SER A 30 -2.51 12.08 13.25
C SER A 30 -2.83 11.31 11.96
N ILE A 31 -2.34 10.07 11.86
CA ILE A 31 -2.35 9.26 10.64
C ILE A 31 -3.05 7.93 10.88
N TYR A 32 -4.00 7.57 10.02
CA TYR A 32 -4.43 6.19 9.84
C TYR A 32 -3.68 5.57 8.68
N THR A 33 -3.00 4.45 8.94
CA THR A 33 -2.18 3.78 7.92
C THR A 33 -2.46 2.30 7.81
N CYS A 34 -2.36 1.77 6.59
CA CYS A 34 -2.38 0.34 6.33
C CYS A 34 -1.00 -0.23 5.93
N TYR A 35 0.04 0.58 5.95
CA TYR A 35 1.41 0.11 5.71
C TYR A 35 1.83 -0.92 6.77
N VAL A 36 2.76 -1.79 6.40
CA VAL A 36 3.41 -2.69 7.35
C VAL A 36 4.08 -1.85 8.44
N GLU A 37 3.94 -2.26 9.71
CA GLU A 37 4.30 -1.42 10.86
C GLU A 37 5.75 -0.97 10.85
N ASN A 38 6.68 -1.87 10.53
CA ASN A 38 8.10 -1.54 10.45
C ASN A 38 8.42 -0.50 9.36
N GLU A 39 7.75 -0.57 8.20
CA GLU A 39 7.87 0.39 7.12
C GLU A 39 7.31 1.76 7.55
N ALA A 40 6.09 1.77 8.09
CA ALA A 40 5.44 2.98 8.55
C ALA A 40 6.30 3.72 9.62
N LEU A 41 6.82 2.98 10.60
CA LEU A 41 7.66 3.54 11.66
C LEU A 41 8.91 4.20 11.12
N GLN A 42 9.64 3.55 10.22
CA GLN A 42 10.86 4.12 9.62
C GLN A 42 10.54 5.39 8.81
N MET A 43 9.43 5.41 8.06
CA MET A 43 8.98 6.61 7.34
C MET A 43 8.60 7.74 8.31
N PHE A 44 7.89 7.44 9.40
CA PHE A 44 7.49 8.44 10.39
C PHE A 44 8.68 9.01 11.18
N GLU A 45 9.66 8.18 11.50
CA GLU A 45 10.91 8.62 12.13
C GLU A 45 11.69 9.56 11.20
N GLN A 46 11.82 9.21 9.93
CA GLN A 46 12.50 10.05 8.96
C GLN A 46 11.74 11.36 8.72
N PHE A 47 10.42 11.32 8.54
CA PHE A 47 9.59 12.52 8.44
C PHE A 47 9.77 13.45 9.64
N THR A 48 9.74 12.88 10.84
CA THR A 48 9.95 13.67 12.08
C THR A 48 11.35 14.28 12.14
N LYS A 49 12.37 13.57 11.69
CA LYS A 49 13.74 14.06 11.61
C LYS A 49 13.88 15.21 10.61
N ASP A 50 13.22 15.11 9.47
CA ASP A 50 13.33 16.09 8.38
C ASP A 50 12.52 17.37 8.67
N THR A 51 11.39 17.25 9.39
CA THR A 51 10.43 18.35 9.55
C THR A 51 10.26 18.84 10.99
N GLY A 52 10.67 18.07 11.98
CA GLY A 52 10.39 18.32 13.39
C GLY A 52 8.93 18.03 13.80
N ILE A 53 8.08 17.55 12.88
CA ILE A 53 6.67 17.23 13.12
C ILE A 53 6.56 15.80 13.64
N LYS A 54 5.89 15.61 14.79
CA LYS A 54 5.67 14.28 15.36
C LYS A 54 4.49 13.58 14.68
N VAL A 55 4.60 12.26 14.52
CA VAL A 55 3.51 11.43 14.00
C VAL A 55 2.84 10.66 15.12
N ASN A 56 1.50 10.78 15.21
CA ASN A 56 0.64 9.89 15.96
C ASN A 56 -0.06 8.98 14.95
N TYR A 57 -0.05 7.67 15.14
CA TYR A 57 -0.67 6.81 14.14
C TYR A 57 -1.49 5.69 14.74
N VAL A 58 -2.42 5.18 13.93
CA VAL A 58 -3.13 3.93 14.17
C VAL A 58 -3.03 3.09 12.91
N ARG A 59 -2.54 1.83 13.07
CA ARG A 59 -2.46 0.88 11.96
C ARG A 59 -3.74 0.06 11.90
N LEU A 60 -4.36 0.02 10.71
CA LEU A 60 -5.59 -0.72 10.40
C LEU A 60 -5.48 -1.28 8.98
N GLY A 61 -6.36 -2.20 8.59
CA GLY A 61 -6.54 -2.55 7.18
C GLY A 61 -7.14 -1.39 6.38
N ALA A 62 -6.82 -1.26 5.08
CA ALA A 62 -7.31 -0.15 4.26
C ALA A 62 -8.84 0.00 4.28
N GLY A 63 -9.59 -1.11 4.16
CA GLY A 63 -11.05 -1.11 4.30
C GLY A 63 -11.54 -0.75 5.70
N GLU A 64 -10.80 -1.15 6.75
CA GLU A 64 -11.10 -0.78 8.13
C GLU A 64 -10.89 0.72 8.36
N ILE A 65 -9.89 1.34 7.70
CA ILE A 65 -9.68 2.80 7.74
C ILE A 65 -10.91 3.50 7.18
N VAL A 66 -11.40 3.11 6.00
CA VAL A 66 -12.61 3.71 5.39
C VAL A 66 -13.81 3.58 6.32
N THR A 67 -14.04 2.40 6.90
CA THR A 67 -15.13 2.18 7.85
C THR A 67 -14.99 3.07 9.10
N ARG A 68 -13.78 3.23 9.61
CA ARG A 68 -13.49 4.07 10.76
C ARG A 68 -13.68 5.55 10.47
N LEU A 69 -13.20 6.03 9.33
CA LEU A 69 -13.42 7.41 8.88
C LEU A 69 -14.91 7.72 8.74
N GLU A 70 -15.70 6.77 8.23
CA GLU A 70 -17.16 6.90 8.13
C GLU A 70 -17.81 7.00 9.52
N ALA A 71 -17.41 6.16 10.46
CA ALA A 71 -17.91 6.21 11.84
C ALA A 71 -17.51 7.51 12.58
N GLU A 72 -16.36 8.07 12.25
CA GLU A 72 -15.82 9.29 12.86
C GLU A 72 -16.16 10.57 12.06
N ALA A 73 -16.96 10.51 10.99
CA ALA A 73 -17.17 11.61 10.04
C ALA A 73 -17.66 12.93 10.69
N GLN A 74 -18.30 12.88 11.87
CA GLN A 74 -18.73 14.06 12.62
C GLN A 74 -17.64 14.63 13.55
N ASN A 75 -16.59 13.85 13.83
CA ASN A 75 -15.48 14.25 14.69
C ASN A 75 -14.24 13.41 14.35
N PRO A 76 -13.62 13.63 13.17
CA PRO A 76 -12.47 12.84 12.70
C PRO A 76 -11.29 12.96 13.66
N GLN A 77 -10.63 11.82 13.90
CA GLN A 77 -9.50 11.71 14.83
C GLN A 77 -8.16 11.64 14.12
N ALA A 78 -8.15 11.55 12.81
CA ALA A 78 -6.95 11.57 11.98
C ALA A 78 -7.02 12.70 10.95
N SER A 79 -5.86 13.21 10.56
CA SER A 79 -5.68 14.20 9.51
C SER A 79 -5.31 13.56 8.17
N ILE A 80 -4.72 12.35 8.22
CA ILE A 80 -4.19 11.64 7.06
C ILE A 80 -4.71 10.20 7.01
N PHE A 81 -5.08 9.76 5.81
CA PHE A 81 -5.20 8.37 5.41
C PHE A 81 -4.00 8.01 4.53
N MET A 82 -3.08 7.17 5.03
CA MET A 82 -1.85 6.75 4.36
C MET A 82 -1.90 5.28 3.96
N GLY A 83 -1.65 5.01 2.68
CA GLY A 83 -1.63 3.66 2.13
C GLY A 83 -2.99 3.20 1.62
N GLY A 84 -3.02 2.03 1.03
CA GLY A 84 -4.16 1.54 0.27
C GLY A 84 -4.12 2.00 -1.19
N SER A 85 -4.87 1.29 -2.01
CA SER A 85 -4.96 1.47 -3.45
C SER A 85 -5.89 2.63 -3.84
N VAL A 86 -5.79 3.06 -5.09
CA VAL A 86 -6.65 4.08 -5.69
C VAL A 86 -8.14 3.79 -5.46
N ASP A 87 -8.59 2.55 -5.63
CA ASP A 87 -10.00 2.16 -5.40
C ASP A 87 -10.46 2.40 -3.97
N THR A 88 -9.60 2.17 -2.99
CA THR A 88 -9.91 2.42 -1.58
C THR A 88 -10.05 3.91 -1.28
N HIS A 89 -9.13 4.75 -1.80
CA HIS A 89 -9.22 6.20 -1.67
C HIS A 89 -10.41 6.77 -2.46
N THR A 90 -10.69 6.25 -3.65
CA THR A 90 -11.88 6.60 -4.44
C THR A 90 -13.18 6.25 -3.69
N SER A 91 -13.23 5.10 -3.03
CA SER A 91 -14.37 4.74 -2.18
C SER A 91 -14.56 5.72 -1.03
N ALA A 92 -13.48 6.11 -0.34
CA ALA A 92 -13.54 7.11 0.72
C ALA A 92 -13.94 8.51 0.21
N MET A 93 -13.43 8.90 -0.97
CA MET A 93 -13.81 10.14 -1.67
C MET A 93 -15.31 10.16 -2.00
N ASN A 94 -15.83 9.10 -2.60
CA ASN A 94 -17.24 8.99 -2.97
C ASN A 94 -18.20 9.05 -1.76
N LYS A 95 -17.71 8.65 -0.59
CA LYS A 95 -18.42 8.81 0.70
C LYS A 95 -18.27 10.20 1.31
N GLY A 96 -17.49 11.09 0.70
CA GLY A 96 -17.25 12.46 1.17
C GLY A 96 -16.38 12.53 2.44
N LEU A 97 -15.49 11.54 2.65
CA LEU A 97 -14.63 11.40 3.83
C LEU A 97 -13.26 12.04 3.68
N LEU A 98 -12.90 12.43 2.46
CA LEU A 98 -11.61 13.03 2.13
C LEU A 98 -11.77 14.48 1.70
N ASP A 99 -10.71 15.26 1.87
CA ASP A 99 -10.64 16.66 1.48
C ASP A 99 -9.67 16.86 0.31
N HIS A 100 -9.79 17.99 -0.38
CA HIS A 100 -8.92 18.34 -1.50
C HIS A 100 -7.58 18.87 -1.01
N TYR A 101 -6.51 18.33 -1.57
CA TYR A 101 -5.18 18.90 -1.44
C TYR A 101 -4.31 18.54 -2.64
N VAL A 102 -3.77 19.54 -3.30
CA VAL A 102 -2.79 19.37 -4.38
C VAL A 102 -1.41 19.73 -3.84
N SER A 103 -0.56 18.73 -3.71
CA SER A 103 0.82 18.94 -3.31
C SER A 103 1.58 19.77 -4.37
N PRO A 104 2.36 20.78 -3.99
CA PRO A 104 3.24 21.50 -4.91
C PRO A 104 4.30 20.58 -5.53
N GLU A 105 4.58 19.44 -4.89
CA GLU A 105 5.53 18.42 -5.37
C GLU A 105 4.92 17.48 -6.41
N LEU A 106 3.62 17.55 -6.71
CA LEU A 106 2.93 16.62 -7.63
C LEU A 106 3.50 16.64 -9.07
N GLY A 107 4.32 17.64 -9.41
CA GLY A 107 5.02 17.73 -10.69
C GLY A 107 6.00 16.59 -10.98
N VAL A 108 6.44 15.85 -9.96
CA VAL A 108 7.35 14.70 -10.11
C VAL A 108 6.62 13.42 -10.55
N VAL A 109 5.28 13.40 -10.48
CA VAL A 109 4.42 12.25 -10.81
C VAL A 109 4.00 12.30 -12.27
N ASP A 110 3.96 11.14 -12.93
CA ASP A 110 3.41 10.99 -14.28
C ASP A 110 1.90 11.28 -14.28
N GLU A 111 1.39 11.98 -15.32
CA GLU A 111 -0.02 12.40 -15.42
C GLU A 111 -1.00 11.22 -15.33
N ARG A 112 -0.64 10.06 -15.86
CA ARG A 112 -1.50 8.85 -15.84
C ARG A 112 -1.84 8.33 -14.45
N TRP A 113 -1.06 8.70 -13.43
CA TRP A 113 -1.24 8.26 -12.05
C TRP A 113 -1.80 9.33 -11.12
N LYS A 114 -2.03 10.55 -11.62
CA LYS A 114 -2.62 11.62 -10.82
C LYS A 114 -4.13 11.47 -10.69
N ASP A 115 -4.65 11.87 -9.54
CA ASP A 115 -6.09 11.95 -9.34
C ASP A 115 -6.69 13.14 -10.10
N PRO A 116 -7.60 12.90 -11.05
CA PRO A 116 -8.29 14.00 -11.74
C PRO A 116 -9.21 14.82 -10.82
N ASN A 117 -9.55 14.30 -9.63
CA ASN A 117 -10.36 14.97 -8.63
C ASN A 117 -9.55 15.68 -7.55
N GLU A 118 -8.21 15.54 -7.56
CA GLU A 118 -7.31 16.22 -6.62
C GLU A 118 -7.56 15.90 -5.14
N VAL A 119 -8.01 14.68 -4.83
CA VAL A 119 -8.37 14.23 -3.48
C VAL A 119 -7.35 13.28 -2.89
N TRP A 120 -6.71 12.47 -3.73
CA TRP A 120 -5.64 11.59 -3.30
C TRP A 120 -4.35 11.86 -4.07
N THR A 121 -3.22 11.61 -3.41
CA THR A 121 -1.88 11.75 -3.96
C THR A 121 -1.24 10.38 -4.08
N PRO A 122 -0.79 9.95 -5.27
CA PRO A 122 -0.06 8.70 -5.44
C PRO A 122 1.33 8.82 -4.83
N VAL A 123 1.80 7.77 -4.16
CA VAL A 123 3.09 7.83 -3.42
C VAL A 123 4.05 6.69 -3.76
N SER A 124 3.56 5.58 -4.28
CA SER A 124 4.39 4.47 -4.74
C SER A 124 3.57 3.49 -5.58
N MET A 125 4.26 2.56 -6.24
CA MET A 125 3.63 1.42 -6.91
C MET A 125 4.13 0.09 -6.38
N ILE A 126 3.27 -0.92 -6.51
CA ILE A 126 3.55 -2.33 -6.23
C ILE A 126 3.04 -3.14 -7.42
N VAL A 127 3.81 -4.11 -7.88
CA VAL A 127 3.50 -4.84 -9.10
C VAL A 127 3.15 -6.30 -8.79
N THR A 128 2.17 -6.84 -9.50
CA THR A 128 1.86 -8.27 -9.46
C THR A 128 3.00 -9.06 -10.09
N ALA A 129 3.47 -10.09 -9.40
CA ALA A 129 4.57 -10.93 -9.84
C ALA A 129 4.35 -12.40 -9.46
N PHE A 130 5.14 -13.26 -10.03
CA PHE A 130 5.32 -14.64 -9.59
C PHE A 130 6.63 -14.72 -8.78
N ALA A 131 6.64 -15.52 -7.73
CA ALA A 131 7.86 -15.87 -7.01
C ALA A 131 8.01 -17.38 -6.99
N SER A 132 9.08 -17.86 -7.60
CA SER A 132 9.34 -19.27 -7.80
C SER A 132 10.50 -19.74 -6.93
N ASN A 133 10.32 -20.86 -6.22
CA ASN A 133 11.43 -21.48 -5.49
C ASN A 133 12.34 -22.20 -6.47
N THR A 134 13.57 -21.71 -6.58
CA THR A 134 14.55 -22.20 -7.56
C THR A 134 14.96 -23.65 -7.32
N ASP A 135 15.12 -24.05 -6.06
CA ASP A 135 15.53 -25.40 -5.69
C ASP A 135 14.38 -26.40 -5.97
N TYR A 136 13.16 -26.04 -5.57
CA TYR A 136 11.97 -26.85 -5.79
C TYR A 136 11.70 -27.10 -7.28
N LEU A 137 11.79 -26.05 -8.12
CA LEU A 137 11.56 -26.18 -9.55
C LEU A 137 12.69 -26.95 -10.24
N ALA A 138 13.95 -26.75 -9.80
CA ALA A 138 15.09 -27.49 -10.33
C ALA A 138 14.97 -29.01 -10.08
N GLU A 139 14.49 -29.44 -8.92
CA GLU A 139 14.24 -30.87 -8.61
C GLU A 139 13.18 -31.47 -9.53
N LYS A 140 12.24 -30.66 -10.02
CA LYS A 140 11.21 -31.08 -10.97
C LYS A 140 11.62 -30.90 -12.44
N GLY A 141 12.73 -30.23 -12.70
CA GLY A 141 13.18 -29.90 -14.07
C GLY A 141 12.29 -28.88 -14.77
N ILE A 142 11.67 -27.96 -13.99
CA ILE A 142 10.78 -26.89 -14.45
C ILE A 142 11.50 -25.55 -14.34
N GLU A 143 11.44 -24.73 -15.40
CA GLU A 143 11.88 -23.34 -15.35
C GLU A 143 10.85 -22.45 -14.62
N ALA A 144 11.31 -21.34 -14.03
CA ALA A 144 10.42 -20.38 -13.37
C ALA A 144 9.45 -19.77 -14.40
N PRO A 145 8.12 -19.83 -14.18
CA PRO A 145 7.14 -19.30 -15.12
C PRO A 145 7.33 -17.79 -15.32
N THR A 146 7.25 -17.33 -16.57
CA THR A 146 7.35 -15.93 -17.01
C THR A 146 6.08 -15.44 -17.71
N SER A 147 5.04 -16.27 -17.73
CA SER A 147 3.76 -15.97 -18.36
C SER A 147 2.60 -16.60 -17.58
N TRP A 148 1.43 -16.02 -17.68
CA TRP A 148 0.21 -16.64 -17.15
C TRP A 148 -0.03 -18.02 -17.81
N ALA A 149 0.29 -18.15 -19.08
CA ALA A 149 0.12 -19.42 -19.79
C ALA A 149 1.00 -20.54 -19.22
N GLU A 150 2.23 -20.24 -18.78
CA GLU A 150 3.15 -21.21 -18.19
C GLU A 150 2.70 -21.72 -16.82
N LEU A 151 1.91 -20.93 -16.07
CA LEU A 151 1.30 -21.40 -14.81
C LEU A 151 0.29 -22.55 -15.03
N LEU A 152 -0.20 -22.75 -16.24
CA LEU A 152 -1.06 -23.89 -16.60
C LEU A 152 -0.30 -25.18 -16.92
N ASN A 153 1.03 -25.18 -16.81
CA ASN A 153 1.84 -26.38 -16.99
C ASN A 153 1.34 -27.50 -16.05
N PRO A 154 0.97 -28.69 -16.55
CA PRO A 154 0.49 -29.79 -15.73
C PRO A 154 1.48 -30.26 -14.65
N GLU A 155 2.78 -30.05 -14.87
CA GLU A 155 3.84 -30.39 -13.90
C GLU A 155 3.79 -29.49 -12.65
N LEU A 156 3.09 -28.33 -12.71
CA LEU A 156 2.83 -27.44 -11.58
C LEU A 156 1.54 -27.81 -10.82
N LYS A 157 0.97 -28.97 -11.07
CA LYS A 157 -0.28 -29.37 -10.41
C LYS A 157 -0.12 -29.47 -8.89
N GLY A 158 -0.84 -28.59 -8.16
CA GLY A 158 -0.76 -28.50 -6.70
C GLY A 158 0.50 -27.78 -6.19
N ASP A 159 1.21 -27.05 -7.04
CA ASP A 159 2.45 -26.35 -6.72
C ASP A 159 2.34 -24.82 -6.84
N VAL A 160 1.20 -24.31 -7.24
CA VAL A 160 0.94 -22.86 -7.32
C VAL A 160 0.11 -22.44 -6.12
N CYS A 161 0.42 -21.29 -5.53
CA CYS A 161 -0.37 -20.72 -4.45
C CYS A 161 -0.59 -19.22 -4.67
N MET A 162 -1.78 -18.76 -4.37
CA MET A 162 -2.11 -17.34 -4.24
C MET A 162 -3.03 -17.14 -3.04
N ALA A 163 -3.15 -15.91 -2.58
CA ALA A 163 -4.17 -15.62 -1.59
C ALA A 163 -5.56 -15.58 -2.26
N HIS A 164 -6.59 -15.63 -1.43
CA HIS A 164 -7.98 -15.56 -1.89
C HIS A 164 -8.34 -14.10 -2.28
N PRO A 165 -8.88 -13.83 -3.47
CA PRO A 165 -9.17 -12.46 -3.93
C PRO A 165 -10.20 -11.71 -3.07
N GLY A 166 -11.06 -12.42 -2.35
CA GLY A 166 -12.02 -11.83 -1.42
C GLY A 166 -11.41 -11.41 -0.07
N THR A 167 -10.20 -11.90 0.28
CA THR A 167 -9.57 -11.63 1.57
C THR A 167 -8.25 -10.87 1.48
N SER A 168 -7.64 -10.82 0.29
CA SER A 168 -6.35 -10.17 0.03
C SER A 168 -6.47 -9.17 -1.11
N GLY A 169 -6.04 -7.93 -0.86
CA GLY A 169 -5.94 -6.90 -1.90
C GLY A 169 -4.96 -7.30 -3.00
N ALA A 170 -3.78 -7.81 -2.64
CA ALA A 170 -2.79 -8.29 -3.61
C ALA A 170 -3.34 -9.37 -4.54
N ALA A 171 -4.07 -10.34 -3.99
CA ALA A 171 -4.69 -11.38 -4.79
C ALA A 171 -5.82 -10.83 -5.67
N TYR A 172 -6.57 -9.87 -5.19
CA TYR A 172 -7.60 -9.22 -6.01
C TYR A 172 -6.99 -8.40 -7.15
N THR A 173 -5.92 -7.65 -6.89
CA THR A 173 -5.19 -6.92 -7.94
C THR A 173 -4.63 -7.87 -9.00
N ALA A 174 -4.03 -9.00 -8.60
CA ALA A 174 -3.55 -10.02 -9.53
C ALA A 174 -4.70 -10.61 -10.37
N PHE A 175 -5.82 -10.96 -9.72
CA PHE A 175 -7.01 -11.51 -10.36
C PHE A 175 -7.68 -10.51 -11.30
N SER A 176 -7.94 -9.28 -10.85
CA SER A 176 -8.52 -8.23 -11.67
C SER A 176 -7.61 -7.83 -12.83
N GLY A 177 -6.29 -7.74 -12.61
CA GLY A 177 -5.32 -7.48 -13.67
C GLY A 177 -5.33 -8.55 -14.74
N MET A 178 -5.44 -9.81 -14.35
CA MET A 178 -5.56 -10.92 -15.29
C MET A 178 -6.88 -10.87 -16.07
N LEU A 179 -8.01 -10.52 -15.40
CA LEU A 179 -9.29 -10.30 -16.10
C LEU A 179 -9.22 -9.14 -17.10
N GLN A 180 -8.51 -8.06 -16.78
CA GLN A 180 -8.31 -6.94 -17.70
C GLN A 180 -7.37 -7.30 -18.87
N THR A 181 -6.41 -8.20 -18.64
CA THR A 181 -5.49 -8.68 -19.69
C THR A 181 -6.21 -9.59 -20.70
N PHE A 182 -7.01 -10.53 -20.23
CA PHE A 182 -7.62 -11.56 -21.09
C PHE A 182 -9.07 -11.24 -21.49
N GLY A 183 -9.71 -10.29 -20.84
CA GLY A 183 -11.17 -10.13 -20.86
C GLY A 183 -11.83 -10.96 -19.76
N VAL A 184 -13.03 -10.55 -19.35
CA VAL A 184 -13.70 -11.12 -18.17
C VAL A 184 -14.00 -12.61 -18.34
N GLU A 185 -14.61 -13.01 -19.44
CA GLU A 185 -15.03 -14.40 -19.65
C GLU A 185 -13.83 -15.33 -19.85
N GLU A 186 -12.87 -14.94 -20.69
CA GLU A 186 -11.64 -15.66 -20.94
C GLU A 186 -10.78 -15.75 -19.68
N GLY A 187 -10.76 -14.70 -18.89
CA GLY A 187 -10.05 -14.67 -17.61
C GLY A 187 -10.65 -15.63 -16.58
N PHE A 188 -11.98 -15.72 -16.47
CA PHE A 188 -12.62 -16.74 -15.63
C PHE A 188 -12.35 -18.16 -16.12
N GLU A 189 -12.37 -18.41 -17.44
CA GLU A 189 -12.00 -19.71 -18.00
C GLU A 189 -10.53 -20.05 -17.74
N TYR A 190 -9.64 -19.04 -17.78
CA TYR A 190 -8.26 -19.21 -17.39
C TYR A 190 -8.15 -19.60 -15.90
N MET A 191 -8.83 -18.88 -15.00
CA MET A 191 -8.80 -19.16 -13.57
C MET A 191 -9.34 -20.55 -13.21
N LYS A 192 -10.36 -21.03 -13.91
CA LYS A 192 -10.87 -22.41 -13.77
C LYS A 192 -9.78 -23.44 -14.10
N LYS A 193 -8.94 -23.16 -15.10
CA LYS A 193 -7.81 -24.04 -15.45
C LYS A 193 -6.70 -23.93 -14.42
N LEU A 194 -6.36 -22.71 -14.00
CA LEU A 194 -5.30 -22.46 -13.02
C LEU A 194 -5.65 -23.08 -11.65
N ASP A 195 -6.92 -23.11 -11.26
CA ASP A 195 -7.39 -23.78 -10.02
C ASP A 195 -6.92 -25.25 -9.96
N GLY A 196 -6.76 -25.90 -11.12
CA GLY A 196 -6.20 -27.23 -11.21
C GLY A 196 -4.77 -27.36 -10.70
N ASN A 197 -3.99 -26.28 -10.76
CA ASN A 197 -2.60 -26.21 -10.33
C ASN A 197 -2.46 -25.54 -8.94
N ILE A 198 -3.51 -24.89 -8.44
CA ILE A 198 -3.51 -24.26 -7.13
C ILE A 198 -3.51 -25.31 -6.01
N ALA A 199 -2.51 -25.23 -5.13
CA ALA A 199 -2.43 -26.02 -3.91
C ALA A 199 -3.50 -25.58 -2.91
N GLN A 200 -3.57 -24.27 -2.67
CA GLN A 200 -4.55 -23.65 -1.79
C GLN A 200 -4.65 -22.14 -2.03
N TYR A 201 -5.76 -21.56 -1.60
CA TYR A 201 -5.94 -20.11 -1.48
C TYR A 201 -5.72 -19.69 -0.03
N THR A 202 -4.71 -18.88 0.25
CA THR A 202 -4.42 -18.41 1.61
C THR A 202 -5.29 -17.19 1.97
N LYS A 203 -5.44 -16.91 3.27
CA LYS A 203 -6.16 -15.72 3.72
C LYS A 203 -5.33 -14.44 3.53
N ALA A 204 -4.02 -14.50 3.79
CA ALA A 204 -3.11 -13.36 3.77
C ALA A 204 -2.25 -13.38 2.50
N GLY A 205 -2.05 -12.20 1.86
CA GLY A 205 -1.30 -12.04 0.61
C GLY A 205 0.15 -12.48 0.67
N ALA A 206 0.83 -12.30 1.80
CA ALA A 206 2.23 -12.68 1.97
C ALA A 206 2.44 -14.19 2.28
N ALA A 207 1.40 -14.94 2.64
CA ALA A 207 1.54 -16.35 3.02
C ALA A 207 2.05 -17.24 1.87
N PRO A 208 1.62 -17.09 0.60
CA PRO A 208 2.14 -17.88 -0.51
C PRO A 208 3.66 -17.79 -0.67
N TYR A 209 4.24 -16.61 -0.45
CA TYR A 209 5.70 -16.41 -0.59
C TYR A 209 6.48 -17.16 0.47
N ARG A 210 5.97 -17.17 1.70
CA ARG A 210 6.59 -17.96 2.77
C ARG A 210 6.52 -19.47 2.47
N MET A 211 5.39 -19.94 1.94
CA MET A 211 5.23 -21.34 1.54
C MET A 211 6.20 -21.69 0.40
N ALA A 212 6.32 -20.83 -0.61
CA ALA A 212 7.30 -21.00 -1.69
C ALA A 212 8.73 -20.98 -1.14
N GLY A 213 9.06 -20.02 -0.28
CA GLY A 213 10.37 -19.94 0.36
C GLY A 213 10.77 -21.19 1.12
N LEU A 214 9.82 -21.81 1.83
CA LEU A 214 10.03 -23.07 2.55
C LEU A 214 10.01 -24.32 1.67
N GLY A 215 9.73 -24.19 0.37
CA GLY A 215 9.62 -25.32 -0.54
C GLY A 215 8.36 -26.18 -0.35
N GLU A 216 7.31 -25.63 0.27
CA GLU A 216 6.01 -26.30 0.38
C GLU A 216 5.22 -26.25 -0.92
N ILE A 217 5.52 -25.26 -1.78
CA ILE A 217 5.00 -25.07 -3.13
C ILE A 217 6.11 -24.54 -4.05
N GLY A 218 5.90 -24.65 -5.36
CA GLY A 218 6.86 -24.16 -6.36
C GLY A 218 6.72 -22.68 -6.70
N VAL A 219 5.48 -22.16 -6.79
CA VAL A 219 5.22 -20.80 -7.30
C VAL A 219 4.17 -20.08 -6.44
N ALA A 220 4.48 -18.87 -6.03
CA ALA A 220 3.56 -17.93 -5.39
C ALA A 220 3.14 -16.82 -6.36
N ILE A 221 1.88 -16.35 -6.27
CA ILE A 221 1.33 -15.22 -7.04
C ILE A 221 0.88 -14.13 -6.08
N GLY A 222 1.28 -12.89 -6.33
CA GLY A 222 0.88 -11.70 -5.56
C GLY A 222 1.80 -10.51 -5.83
N TYR A 223 2.17 -9.72 -4.82
CA TYR A 223 3.02 -8.56 -5.00
C TYR A 223 4.52 -8.89 -4.92
N ASP A 224 5.30 -8.29 -5.79
CA ASP A 224 6.75 -8.44 -5.86
C ASP A 224 7.49 -8.00 -4.59
N LEU A 225 6.99 -7.00 -3.89
CA LEU A 225 7.60 -6.56 -2.62
C LEU A 225 7.56 -7.65 -1.53
N ASP A 226 6.51 -8.45 -1.46
CA ASP A 226 6.39 -9.56 -0.51
C ASP A 226 7.39 -10.69 -0.87
N ALA A 227 7.56 -10.93 -2.18
CA ALA A 227 8.57 -11.85 -2.69
C ALA A 227 9.98 -11.38 -2.34
N GLN A 228 10.26 -10.09 -2.57
CA GLN A 228 11.55 -9.49 -2.26
C GLN A 228 11.86 -9.55 -0.77
N ALA A 229 10.90 -9.27 0.10
CA ALA A 229 11.05 -9.42 1.55
C ALA A 229 11.47 -10.86 1.92
N THR A 230 10.85 -11.86 1.30
CA THR A 230 11.15 -13.29 1.52
C THR A 230 12.56 -13.64 1.02
N ILE A 231 12.99 -13.11 -0.13
CA ILE A 231 14.36 -13.28 -0.65
C ILE A 231 15.40 -12.70 0.32
N LEU A 232 15.13 -11.53 0.90
CA LEU A 232 16.02 -10.90 1.88
C LEU A 232 16.14 -11.69 3.19
N GLU A 233 15.14 -12.49 3.53
CA GLU A 233 15.22 -13.46 4.63
C GLU A 233 16.09 -14.68 4.30
N GLY A 234 16.62 -14.77 3.07
CA GLY A 234 17.54 -15.83 2.61
C GLY A 234 16.86 -17.03 1.93
N TYR A 235 15.59 -16.92 1.57
CA TYR A 235 14.88 -17.99 0.86
C TYR A 235 15.22 -18.00 -0.63
N PRO A 236 15.30 -19.19 -1.28
CA PRO A 236 15.72 -19.36 -2.67
C PRO A 236 14.58 -19.06 -3.64
N LEU A 237 14.15 -17.81 -3.71
CA LEU A 237 13.11 -17.35 -4.63
C LEU A 237 13.69 -16.52 -5.77
N VAL A 238 13.08 -16.64 -6.96
CA VAL A 238 13.27 -15.73 -8.09
C VAL A 238 11.93 -15.08 -8.44
N ILE A 239 11.97 -13.77 -8.71
CA ILE A 239 10.80 -13.00 -9.12
C ILE A 239 10.74 -12.96 -10.65
N THR A 240 9.56 -13.23 -11.19
CA THR A 240 9.25 -13.11 -12.63
C THR A 240 7.93 -12.37 -12.80
N TYR A 241 7.74 -11.77 -13.97
CA TYR A 241 6.52 -11.01 -14.29
C TYR A 241 5.85 -11.60 -15.52
N PRO A 242 4.50 -11.65 -15.55
CA PRO A 242 3.77 -12.21 -16.68
C PRO A 242 3.97 -11.39 -17.96
N SER A 243 4.44 -12.05 -19.00
CA SER A 243 4.75 -11.44 -20.30
C SER A 243 3.52 -10.94 -21.05
N GLU A 244 2.35 -11.49 -20.80
CA GLU A 244 1.07 -11.07 -21.40
C GLU A 244 0.60 -9.72 -20.84
N GLY A 245 1.03 -9.37 -19.65
CA GLY A 245 0.67 -8.14 -18.95
C GLY A 245 0.54 -8.37 -17.45
N THR A 246 1.00 -7.40 -16.67
CA THR A 246 0.91 -7.47 -15.22
C THR A 246 0.12 -6.31 -14.66
N GLY A 247 -0.75 -6.62 -13.70
CA GLY A 247 -1.46 -5.65 -12.89
C GLY A 247 -0.55 -5.01 -11.84
N TYR A 248 -0.97 -3.88 -11.34
CA TYR A 248 -0.23 -3.16 -10.30
C TYR A 248 -1.19 -2.39 -9.40
N GLU A 249 -0.69 -1.99 -8.25
CA GLU A 249 -1.39 -1.08 -7.34
C GLU A 249 -0.63 0.24 -7.26
N VAL A 250 -1.33 1.35 -7.36
CA VAL A 250 -0.83 2.66 -6.98
C VAL A 250 -1.27 2.91 -5.55
N THR A 251 -0.30 3.05 -4.66
CA THR A 251 -0.53 3.35 -3.25
C THR A 251 -0.70 4.85 -3.07
N CYS A 252 -1.67 5.27 -2.29
CA CYS A 252 -2.05 6.67 -2.14
C CYS A 252 -1.96 7.19 -0.70
N VAL A 253 -1.98 8.52 -0.59
CA VAL A 253 -2.18 9.27 0.66
C VAL A 253 -3.25 10.33 0.43
N SER A 254 -4.10 10.61 1.43
CA SER A 254 -5.14 11.64 1.33
C SER A 254 -5.30 12.41 2.64
N MET A 255 -5.79 13.63 2.53
CA MET A 255 -6.31 14.37 3.68
C MET A 255 -7.67 13.84 4.11
N VAL A 256 -7.86 13.68 5.41
CA VAL A 256 -9.17 13.34 5.98
C VAL A 256 -9.99 14.62 6.15
N LYS A 257 -11.21 14.61 5.62
CA LYS A 257 -12.11 15.75 5.69
C LYS A 257 -12.52 16.04 7.12
N GLY A 258 -12.35 17.31 7.52
CA GLY A 258 -12.69 17.75 8.87
C GLY A 258 -11.78 17.21 9.97
N GLY A 259 -10.60 16.73 9.63
CA GLY A 259 -9.56 16.33 10.58
C GLY A 259 -9.17 17.46 11.55
N PRO A 260 -8.34 17.17 12.59
CA PRO A 260 -7.93 18.14 13.60
C PRO A 260 -7.42 19.46 13.01
N ALA A 261 -8.12 20.57 13.26
CA ALA A 261 -7.84 21.87 12.63
C ALA A 261 -6.43 22.41 12.90
N ASN A 262 -5.82 22.03 14.02
CA ASN A 262 -4.45 22.40 14.37
C ASN A 262 -3.38 21.56 13.66
N GLU A 263 -3.76 20.55 12.89
CA GLU A 263 -2.86 19.64 12.16
C GLU A 263 -2.83 19.90 10.65
N VAL A 264 -3.63 20.80 10.10
CA VAL A 264 -3.76 21.02 8.63
C VAL A 264 -2.41 21.26 7.97
N ASP A 265 -1.60 22.18 8.49
CA ASP A 265 -0.26 22.46 7.93
C ASP A 265 0.68 21.23 8.04
N ALA A 266 0.54 20.46 9.12
CA ALA A 266 1.33 19.26 9.33
C ALA A 266 0.91 18.12 8.39
N ALA A 267 -0.39 18.03 8.08
CA ALA A 267 -0.94 17.10 7.11
C ALA A 267 -0.48 17.42 5.68
N HIS A 268 -0.51 18.70 5.28
CA HIS A 268 0.06 19.14 4.00
C HIS A 268 1.55 18.78 3.91
N ALA A 269 2.33 19.13 4.94
CA ALA A 269 3.76 18.82 4.97
C ALA A 269 4.03 17.32 4.89
N PHE A 270 3.15 16.46 5.44
CA PHE A 270 3.29 15.02 5.34
C PHE A 270 3.04 14.53 3.91
N ILE A 271 1.99 15.00 3.24
CA ILE A 271 1.70 14.63 1.84
C ILE A 271 2.84 15.09 0.91
N ASP A 272 3.34 16.32 1.10
CA ASP A 272 4.46 16.85 0.32
C ASP A 272 5.73 16.02 0.53
N TRP A 273 6.01 15.67 1.80
CA TRP A 273 7.17 14.84 2.15
C TRP A 273 7.09 13.43 1.53
N MET A 274 5.90 12.85 1.39
CA MET A 274 5.72 11.55 0.73
C MET A 274 6.17 11.56 -0.73
N LEU A 275 6.18 12.73 -1.39
CA LEU A 275 6.69 12.90 -2.76
C LEU A 275 8.14 13.37 -2.82
N SER A 276 8.78 13.66 -1.69
CA SER A 276 10.19 14.09 -1.63
C SER A 276 11.14 12.97 -2.08
N ASP A 277 12.28 13.34 -2.63
CA ASP A 277 13.33 12.38 -3.01
C ASP A 277 13.71 11.48 -1.83
N THR A 278 13.82 12.03 -0.62
CA THR A 278 14.13 11.25 0.60
C THR A 278 13.13 10.11 0.83
N CYS A 279 11.83 10.41 0.80
CA CYS A 279 10.80 9.39 1.01
C CYS A 279 10.77 8.37 -0.14
N GLN A 280 10.88 8.86 -1.38
CA GLN A 280 10.86 8.01 -2.57
C GLN A 280 12.09 7.09 -2.67
N GLU A 281 13.27 7.58 -2.27
CA GLU A 281 14.49 6.77 -2.14
C GLU A 281 14.36 5.71 -1.03
N MET A 282 13.74 6.05 0.11
CA MET A 282 13.42 5.08 1.15
C MET A 282 12.46 4.01 0.63
N ALA A 283 11.40 4.42 -0.08
CA ALA A 283 10.40 3.51 -0.61
C ALA A 283 11.04 2.45 -1.52
N THR A 284 11.93 2.85 -2.44
CA THR A 284 12.55 1.90 -3.36
C THR A 284 13.73 1.14 -2.76
N ASN A 285 14.60 1.78 -1.96
CA ASN A 285 15.84 1.15 -1.51
C ASN A 285 15.69 0.31 -0.23
N GLN A 286 14.69 0.60 0.60
CA GLN A 286 14.48 -0.10 1.85
C GLN A 286 13.26 -1.02 1.80
N PHE A 287 12.22 -0.64 1.03
CA PHE A 287 10.94 -1.34 1.03
C PHE A 287 10.57 -1.92 -0.34
N TYR A 288 11.45 -1.80 -1.34
CA TYR A 288 11.27 -2.39 -2.69
C TYR A 288 9.94 -2.02 -3.35
N ARG A 289 9.47 -0.78 -3.10
CA ARG A 289 8.36 -0.17 -3.83
C ARG A 289 8.88 0.54 -5.05
N TYR A 290 8.14 0.54 -6.13
CA TYR A 290 8.46 1.39 -7.25
C TYR A 290 8.18 2.85 -6.87
N PRO A 291 9.16 3.75 -7.01
CA PRO A 291 8.95 5.16 -6.73
C PRO A 291 7.94 5.74 -7.72
N ILE A 292 7.04 6.59 -7.25
CA ILE A 292 6.10 7.31 -8.11
C ILE A 292 6.76 8.54 -8.75
N SER A 293 7.83 9.03 -8.13
CA SER A 293 8.62 10.15 -8.62
C SER A 293 9.50 9.74 -9.78
N LYS A 294 9.39 10.45 -10.90
CA LYS A 294 10.30 10.30 -12.07
C LYS A 294 11.74 10.76 -11.81
N ASN A 295 11.99 11.42 -10.67
CA ASN A 295 13.31 11.90 -10.27
C ASN A 295 14.15 10.83 -9.54
N VAL A 296 13.50 9.79 -9.01
CA VAL A 296 14.14 8.74 -8.21
C VAL A 296 14.25 7.46 -9.03
N ALA A 297 15.46 6.93 -9.10
CA ALA A 297 15.70 5.66 -9.81
C ALA A 297 15.17 4.47 -8.98
N VAL A 298 14.67 3.47 -9.69
CA VAL A 298 14.29 2.18 -9.11
C VAL A 298 15.52 1.50 -8.51
N ASN A 299 15.38 0.84 -7.37
CA ASN A 299 16.44 0.05 -6.76
C ASN A 299 17.05 -0.95 -7.78
N PRO A 300 18.37 -1.02 -7.91
CA PRO A 300 19.03 -1.92 -8.88
C PRO A 300 18.72 -3.41 -8.72
N ALA A 301 18.24 -3.83 -7.54
CA ALA A 301 17.78 -5.21 -7.32
C ALA A 301 16.37 -5.49 -7.89
N MET A 302 15.66 -4.45 -8.31
CA MET A 302 14.34 -4.56 -8.94
C MET A 302 14.47 -4.44 -10.46
N ILE A 303 13.50 -4.99 -11.18
CA ILE A 303 13.43 -4.80 -12.64
C ILE A 303 13.01 -3.35 -12.92
N PRO A 304 13.69 -2.62 -13.81
CA PRO A 304 13.28 -1.28 -14.22
C PRO A 304 11.84 -1.24 -14.73
N MET A 305 11.10 -0.19 -14.39
CA MET A 305 9.67 -0.07 -14.71
C MET A 305 9.38 -0.11 -16.21
N ASP A 306 10.28 0.39 -17.04
CA ASP A 306 10.19 0.38 -18.50
C ASP A 306 10.41 -1.01 -19.14
N GLN A 307 10.85 -1.99 -18.35
CA GLN A 307 10.97 -3.39 -18.75
C GLN A 307 9.77 -4.24 -18.29
N LEU A 308 8.87 -3.67 -17.49
CA LEU A 308 7.63 -4.31 -17.08
C LEU A 308 6.55 -4.11 -18.13
N ASN A 309 5.84 -5.18 -18.49
CA ASN A 309 4.66 -5.08 -19.33
C ASN A 309 3.43 -4.73 -18.46
N LEU A 310 3.39 -3.48 -17.95
CA LEU A 310 2.26 -2.99 -17.15
C LEU A 310 1.04 -2.82 -18.05
N ILE A 311 -0.10 -3.38 -17.67
CA ILE A 311 -1.36 -3.14 -18.36
C ILE A 311 -1.86 -1.71 -18.08
N ASP A 312 -2.77 -1.23 -18.90
CA ASP A 312 -3.56 -0.02 -18.59
C ASP A 312 -4.64 -0.39 -17.57
N TYR A 313 -4.23 -0.44 -16.27
CA TYR A 313 -5.06 -0.97 -15.20
C TYR A 313 -6.16 0.02 -14.82
N ASP A 314 -7.42 -0.32 -15.09
CA ASP A 314 -8.59 0.45 -14.68
C ASP A 314 -8.94 0.15 -13.21
N PHE A 315 -8.47 1.04 -12.32
CA PHE A 315 -8.71 0.94 -10.88
C PHE A 315 -10.17 1.12 -10.50
N ILE A 316 -10.89 1.99 -11.23
CA ILE A 316 -12.31 2.28 -10.95
C ILE A 316 -13.14 1.07 -11.29
N TRP A 317 -12.98 0.56 -12.51
CA TRP A 317 -13.63 -0.66 -12.96
C TRP A 317 -13.36 -1.85 -12.02
N SER A 318 -12.10 -2.01 -11.62
CA SER A 318 -11.69 -3.05 -10.66
C SER A 318 -12.45 -2.95 -9.33
N GLY A 319 -12.53 -1.74 -8.76
CA GLY A 319 -13.25 -1.48 -7.52
C GLY A 319 -14.77 -1.71 -7.63
N GLU A 320 -15.39 -1.23 -8.71
CA GLU A 320 -16.83 -1.35 -8.95
C GLU A 320 -17.29 -2.81 -9.10
N HIS A 321 -16.47 -3.66 -9.72
CA HIS A 321 -16.82 -5.05 -9.98
C HIS A 321 -16.30 -6.04 -8.90
N LYS A 322 -15.61 -5.55 -7.86
CA LYS A 322 -14.97 -6.42 -6.87
C LYS A 322 -15.92 -7.42 -6.23
N VAL A 323 -17.09 -6.98 -5.79
CA VAL A 323 -18.06 -7.84 -5.11
C VAL A 323 -18.55 -8.92 -6.09
N GLU A 324 -18.98 -8.52 -7.27
CA GLU A 324 -19.46 -9.42 -8.33
C GLU A 324 -18.41 -10.47 -8.68
N PHE A 325 -17.16 -10.04 -8.94
CA PHE A 325 -16.10 -10.95 -9.37
C PHE A 325 -15.65 -11.90 -8.27
N VAL A 326 -15.64 -11.47 -7.01
CA VAL A 326 -15.33 -12.35 -5.88
C VAL A 326 -16.44 -13.39 -5.69
N GLU A 327 -17.73 -13.00 -5.78
CA GLU A 327 -18.84 -13.95 -5.72
C GLU A 327 -18.82 -14.93 -6.89
N ARG A 328 -18.49 -14.45 -8.09
CA ARG A 328 -18.35 -15.30 -9.27
C ARG A 328 -17.17 -16.25 -9.15
N PHE A 329 -16.04 -15.80 -8.60
CA PHE A 329 -14.86 -16.64 -8.30
C PHE A 329 -15.22 -17.79 -7.36
N GLU A 330 -15.93 -17.52 -6.27
CA GLU A 330 -16.39 -18.56 -5.34
C GLU A 330 -17.31 -19.59 -6.01
N ARG A 331 -18.19 -19.14 -6.88
CA ARG A 331 -19.18 -19.99 -7.53
C ARG A 331 -18.61 -20.83 -8.67
N GLU A 332 -17.69 -20.27 -9.47
CA GLU A 332 -17.29 -20.83 -10.76
C GLU A 332 -15.86 -21.39 -10.79
N VAL A 333 -14.95 -20.78 -10.02
CA VAL A 333 -13.54 -21.16 -9.99
C VAL A 333 -13.27 -22.13 -8.84
N ARG A 334 -13.63 -21.74 -7.63
CA ARG A 334 -13.39 -22.52 -6.43
C ARG A 334 -14.42 -23.64 -6.25
N THR A 335 -14.46 -24.58 -7.17
CA THR A 335 -15.41 -25.73 -7.12
C THR A 335 -14.91 -26.91 -6.31
N ARG A 336 -13.64 -26.90 -5.89
CA ARG A 336 -13.06 -27.93 -5.02
C ARG A 336 -13.08 -27.45 -3.56
N ASP A 337 -13.24 -28.40 -2.63
CA ASP A 337 -13.16 -28.16 -1.18
C ASP A 337 -11.72 -27.79 -0.71
N ASN A 338 -11.03 -26.90 -1.42
CA ASN A 338 -9.74 -26.36 -1.05
C ASN A 338 -9.97 -25.36 0.09
N VAL A 339 -10.17 -25.92 1.27
CA VAL A 339 -10.44 -25.19 2.52
C VAL A 339 -9.32 -24.19 2.77
N ILE A 340 -9.71 -22.93 3.00
CA ILE A 340 -8.83 -21.92 3.62
C ILE A 340 -8.36 -22.49 4.97
N LYS A 341 -7.12 -22.93 5.06
CA LYS A 341 -6.49 -23.30 6.32
C LYS A 341 -5.82 -22.11 6.98
#